data_53ca1288626faf146e3017ab130ba8ae
#
_entry.id   53ca1288626faf146e3017ab130ba8ae
#
_cell.length_a   1.000
_cell.length_b   1.000
_cell.length_c   1.000
_cell.angle_alpha   90.00
_cell.angle_beta   90.00
_cell.angle_gamma   90.00
#
_symmetry.space_group_name_H-M   'P 1'
#
loop_
_entity.id
_entity.type
_entity.pdbx_description
1 polymer ?
#
loop_
_entity_poly.entity_id
_entity_poly.type
_entity_poly.pdbx_seq_one_letter_code
_entity_poly.pdbx_strand_id
1 'polypeptide(L)'
;MGAMNELINATAVKRLVAILDRPLPTVVASIDSLDPLSLRERADLVSEALLVDLPVSYDAVATAFRDALRDPAFSGWIIWPIGETVTSAALRDGSPEAFDDALALMASLTSRLTSEFPIRRLLQADVDRALGIVQSWTSSEDEHVRRLASEGTRHYLPWAIRVPALLERPEATIPILDALYRDESDYVRRSVANHLNDLARVHPELVVSVASKWMSQPDPHTAQLVRHALRSLVKKGFPPALQLLGYHPAEVTVSALTLDTQSVTLPGSLGFSFTVTNDGPESATLAIDYAVHYVKSNGTLAPKVFKLASAVLAPGATQTFTKRHAFRQMTTRVHYAGSHALEVQVNGVQFGSVPFEVVLEPKLSFTHDPRNGP
;
A
#
# COMPACT_ATOMS: atom_id res chain seq x y z
N MET A 1 -3.94 20.21 -9.22
CA MET A 1 -3.12 19.00 -9.46
C MET A 1 -2.34 18.70 -8.19
N GLY A 2 -2.15 17.44 -7.81
CA GLY A 2 -1.53 17.09 -6.54
C GLY A 2 0.00 17.19 -6.60
N ALA A 3 0.63 17.52 -5.46
CA ALA A 3 2.10 17.61 -5.32
C ALA A 3 2.88 16.37 -5.85
N MET A 4 2.23 15.21 -5.98
CA MET A 4 2.83 13.99 -6.49
C MET A 4 3.17 14.06 -7.99
N ASN A 5 2.42 14.80 -8.80
CA ASN A 5 2.69 14.90 -10.24
C ASN A 5 4.01 15.64 -10.50
N GLU A 6 4.41 16.55 -9.60
CA GLU A 6 5.66 17.31 -9.70
C GLU A 6 6.94 16.49 -9.48
N LEU A 7 6.83 15.22 -9.13
CA LEU A 7 7.98 14.32 -8.98
C LEU A 7 8.69 14.02 -10.32
N ILE A 8 7.94 14.05 -11.44
CA ILE A 8 8.49 14.06 -12.81
C ILE A 8 8.15 15.41 -13.43
N ASN A 9 9.00 16.40 -13.24
CA ASN A 9 8.86 17.76 -13.74
C ASN A 9 9.92 18.11 -14.79
N ALA A 10 9.82 19.30 -15.36
CA ALA A 10 10.77 19.78 -16.36
C ALA A 10 12.24 19.71 -15.90
N THR A 11 12.52 20.01 -14.64
CA THR A 11 13.89 19.95 -14.08
C THR A 11 14.41 18.50 -14.05
N ALA A 12 13.57 17.54 -13.65
CA ALA A 12 13.92 16.12 -13.62
C ALA A 12 14.22 15.60 -15.04
N VAL A 13 13.41 15.97 -16.04
CA VAL A 13 13.62 15.57 -17.45
C VAL A 13 14.87 16.25 -18.04
N LYS A 14 15.10 17.53 -17.79
CA LYS A 14 16.34 18.22 -18.23
C LYS A 14 17.59 17.57 -17.63
N ARG A 15 17.54 17.16 -16.35
CA ARG A 15 18.63 16.42 -15.71
C ARG A 15 18.89 15.08 -16.40
N LEU A 16 17.83 14.34 -16.75
CA LEU A 16 17.92 13.08 -17.49
C LEU A 16 18.65 13.29 -18.84
N VAL A 17 18.24 14.32 -19.61
CA VAL A 17 18.88 14.67 -20.90
C VAL A 17 20.38 14.96 -20.73
N ALA A 18 20.72 15.74 -19.69
CA ALA A 18 22.12 16.07 -19.39
C ALA A 18 22.96 14.82 -19.03
N ILE A 19 22.41 13.89 -18.25
CA ILE A 19 23.09 12.65 -17.84
C ILE A 19 23.31 11.70 -19.02
N LEU A 20 22.33 11.59 -19.93
CA LEU A 20 22.46 10.73 -21.11
C LEU A 20 23.42 11.27 -22.16
N ASP A 21 23.75 12.55 -22.10
CA ASP A 21 24.75 13.24 -22.91
C ASP A 21 24.67 12.91 -24.42
N ARG A 22 23.46 13.00 -24.96
CA ARG A 22 23.17 12.75 -26.38
C ARG A 22 21.97 13.56 -26.84
N PRO A 23 21.77 13.75 -28.17
CA PRO A 23 20.60 14.43 -28.69
C PRO A 23 19.32 13.64 -28.38
N LEU A 24 18.40 14.27 -27.64
CA LEU A 24 17.10 13.72 -27.23
C LEU A 24 16.00 14.76 -27.52
N PRO A 25 15.77 15.14 -28.79
CA PRO A 25 14.87 16.23 -29.15
C PRO A 25 13.41 15.93 -28.76
N THR A 26 12.95 14.67 -28.86
CA THR A 26 11.58 14.27 -28.48
C THR A 26 11.39 14.31 -26.97
N VAL A 27 12.40 13.87 -26.18
CA VAL A 27 12.40 13.98 -24.73
C VAL A 27 12.36 15.45 -24.29
N VAL A 28 13.12 16.32 -24.94
CA VAL A 28 13.10 17.77 -24.65
C VAL A 28 11.74 18.37 -24.98
N ALA A 29 11.16 18.04 -26.13
CA ALA A 29 9.82 18.51 -26.52
C ALA A 29 8.70 18.01 -25.59
N SER A 30 8.85 16.82 -24.97
CA SER A 30 7.86 16.28 -24.04
C SER A 30 7.67 17.13 -22.79
N ILE A 31 8.65 17.98 -22.44
CA ILE A 31 8.60 18.86 -21.26
C ILE A 31 7.39 19.79 -21.29
N ASP A 32 7.04 20.33 -22.46
CA ASP A 32 5.93 21.28 -22.64
C ASP A 32 4.56 20.63 -22.46
N SER A 33 4.51 19.29 -22.48
CA SER A 33 3.26 18.51 -22.33
C SER A 33 3.06 17.90 -20.95
N LEU A 34 3.96 18.12 -19.99
CA LEU A 34 3.89 17.48 -18.66
C LEU A 34 2.75 18.01 -17.78
N ASP A 35 2.45 19.30 -17.81
CA ASP A 35 1.59 19.98 -16.82
C ASP A 35 0.22 19.35 -16.62
N PRO A 36 -0.56 18.99 -17.65
CA PRO A 36 -1.90 18.42 -17.45
C PRO A 36 -1.88 16.96 -16.97
N LEU A 37 -0.72 16.29 -17.02
CA LEU A 37 -0.60 14.84 -16.85
C LEU A 37 -0.45 14.42 -15.38
N SER A 38 -1.03 13.26 -15.05
CA SER A 38 -0.74 12.55 -13.81
C SER A 38 0.69 12.00 -13.80
N LEU A 39 1.19 11.64 -12.62
CA LEU A 39 2.57 11.12 -12.47
C LEU A 39 2.86 9.92 -13.41
N ARG A 40 1.89 8.98 -13.55
CA ARG A 40 2.04 7.84 -14.47
C ARG A 40 2.09 8.30 -15.92
N GLU A 41 1.16 9.14 -16.34
CA GLU A 41 1.13 9.66 -17.71
C GLU A 41 2.40 10.43 -18.06
N ARG A 42 3.01 11.14 -17.09
CA ARG A 42 4.32 11.80 -17.28
C ARG A 42 5.45 10.75 -17.48
N ALA A 43 5.43 9.65 -16.70
CA ALA A 43 6.41 8.58 -16.87
C ALA A 43 6.26 7.90 -18.23
N ASP A 44 5.04 7.62 -18.65
CA ASP A 44 4.73 7.00 -19.94
C ASP A 44 5.15 7.92 -21.09
N LEU A 45 4.83 9.23 -21.04
CA LEU A 45 5.23 10.23 -22.06
C LEU A 45 6.77 10.31 -22.22
N VAL A 46 7.51 10.39 -21.11
CA VAL A 46 8.98 10.46 -21.17
C VAL A 46 9.57 9.15 -21.68
N SER A 47 8.98 8.00 -21.32
CA SER A 47 9.39 6.69 -21.81
C SER A 47 9.17 6.56 -23.32
N GLU A 48 8.02 6.99 -23.83
CA GLU A 48 7.71 6.99 -25.27
C GLU A 48 8.68 7.90 -26.02
N ALA A 49 8.97 9.10 -25.51
CA ALA A 49 9.93 10.01 -26.11
C ALA A 49 11.36 9.42 -26.13
N LEU A 50 11.78 8.72 -25.07
CA LEU A 50 13.06 8.01 -25.04
C LEU A 50 13.14 6.90 -26.10
N LEU A 51 12.05 6.16 -26.32
CA LEU A 51 11.98 5.11 -27.34
C LEU A 51 12.06 5.65 -28.77
N VAL A 52 11.70 6.92 -28.99
CA VAL A 52 11.87 7.61 -30.29
C VAL A 52 13.31 8.06 -30.48
N ASP A 53 13.91 8.65 -29.47
CA ASP A 53 15.25 9.27 -29.57
C ASP A 53 16.40 8.27 -29.41
N LEU A 54 16.19 7.16 -28.71
CA LEU A 54 17.19 6.11 -28.51
C LEU A 54 17.21 5.12 -29.69
N PRO A 55 18.37 4.43 -29.93
CA PRO A 55 18.43 3.37 -30.94
C PRO A 55 17.37 2.30 -30.74
N VAL A 56 16.93 1.67 -31.84
CA VAL A 56 15.84 0.68 -31.83
C VAL A 56 16.23 -0.62 -31.12
N SER A 57 17.51 -1.01 -31.14
CA SER A 57 17.96 -2.27 -30.54
C SER A 57 17.93 -2.20 -29.02
N TYR A 58 17.52 -3.30 -28.41
CA TYR A 58 17.51 -3.45 -26.94
C TYR A 58 18.91 -3.20 -26.33
N ASP A 59 19.95 -3.81 -26.91
CA ASP A 59 21.32 -3.70 -26.40
C ASP A 59 21.82 -2.25 -26.33
N ALA A 60 21.49 -1.44 -27.33
CA ALA A 60 21.88 -0.04 -27.35
C ALA A 60 21.13 0.78 -26.29
N VAL A 61 19.84 0.48 -26.03
CA VAL A 61 19.05 1.10 -24.95
C VAL A 61 19.63 0.69 -23.59
N ALA A 62 19.86 -0.59 -23.37
CA ALA A 62 20.41 -1.11 -22.13
C ALA A 62 21.81 -0.55 -21.82
N THR A 63 22.67 -0.46 -22.84
CA THR A 63 24.01 0.13 -22.73
C THR A 63 23.93 1.59 -22.30
N ALA A 64 23.06 2.39 -22.93
CA ALA A 64 22.89 3.79 -22.58
C ALA A 64 22.54 4.00 -21.10
N PHE A 65 21.65 3.17 -20.54
CA PHE A 65 21.27 3.29 -19.14
C PHE A 65 22.29 2.68 -18.16
N ARG A 66 23.06 1.67 -18.58
CA ARG A 66 24.21 1.18 -17.81
C ARG A 66 25.32 2.22 -17.71
N ASP A 67 25.57 2.94 -18.78
CA ASP A 67 26.53 4.05 -18.76
C ASP A 67 26.04 5.18 -17.85
N ALA A 68 24.75 5.53 -17.92
CA ALA A 68 24.14 6.53 -17.03
C ALA A 68 24.19 6.13 -15.55
N LEU A 69 24.12 4.83 -15.21
CA LEU A 69 24.25 4.34 -13.83
C LEU A 69 25.60 4.66 -13.18
N ARG A 70 26.65 5.02 -13.97
CA ARG A 70 27.94 5.48 -13.45
C ARG A 70 27.84 6.87 -12.82
N ASP A 71 26.84 7.67 -13.21
CA ASP A 71 26.59 8.97 -12.62
C ASP A 71 25.68 8.81 -11.36
N PRO A 72 26.14 9.21 -10.16
CA PRO A 72 25.32 9.17 -8.95
C PRO A 72 24.09 10.07 -9.01
N ALA A 73 24.07 11.10 -9.87
CA ALA A 73 22.92 11.96 -10.11
C ALA A 73 21.79 11.26 -10.88
N PHE A 74 22.08 10.10 -11.51
CA PHE A 74 21.09 9.27 -12.19
C PHE A 74 20.22 8.53 -11.17
N SER A 75 19.27 9.25 -10.56
CA SER A 75 18.44 8.75 -9.47
C SER A 75 17.13 9.53 -9.37
N GLY A 76 16.22 9.05 -8.52
CA GLY A 76 14.93 9.67 -8.30
C GLY A 76 13.88 9.28 -9.34
N TRP A 77 12.80 10.04 -9.43
CA TRP A 77 11.60 9.64 -10.20
C TRP A 77 11.79 9.46 -11.70
N ILE A 78 12.90 9.94 -12.27
CA ILE A 78 13.29 9.65 -13.65
C ILE A 78 13.59 8.16 -13.89
N ILE A 79 13.85 7.38 -12.85
CA ILE A 79 14.08 5.93 -12.96
C ILE A 79 12.82 5.19 -13.42
N TRP A 80 11.64 5.72 -13.13
CA TRP A 80 10.40 5.09 -13.60
C TRP A 80 10.28 5.10 -15.14
N PRO A 81 10.30 6.24 -15.85
CA PRO A 81 10.28 6.23 -17.32
C PRO A 81 11.44 5.44 -17.93
N ILE A 82 12.62 5.43 -17.30
CA ILE A 82 13.76 4.62 -17.76
C ILE A 82 13.43 3.13 -17.70
N GLY A 83 12.89 2.65 -16.58
CA GLY A 83 12.47 1.27 -16.45
C GLY A 83 11.39 0.87 -17.44
N GLU A 84 10.40 1.74 -17.69
CA GLU A 84 9.37 1.50 -18.73
C GLU A 84 10.00 1.44 -20.14
N THR A 85 11.00 2.27 -20.43
CA THR A 85 11.74 2.27 -21.71
C THR A 85 12.50 0.95 -21.90
N VAL A 86 13.24 0.49 -20.88
CA VAL A 86 13.96 -0.79 -20.90
C VAL A 86 12.99 -1.94 -21.13
N THR A 87 11.89 -1.99 -20.38
CA THR A 87 10.86 -3.01 -20.53
C THR A 87 10.24 -3.02 -21.92
N SER A 88 9.91 -1.84 -22.46
CA SER A 88 9.34 -1.71 -23.81
C SER A 88 10.32 -2.17 -24.89
N ALA A 89 11.60 -1.81 -24.76
CA ALA A 89 12.63 -2.25 -25.70
C ALA A 89 12.83 -3.77 -25.66
N ALA A 90 12.89 -4.38 -24.47
CA ALA A 90 13.05 -5.83 -24.32
C ALA A 90 11.83 -6.62 -24.87
N LEU A 91 10.62 -6.16 -24.57
CA LEU A 91 9.39 -6.79 -25.08
C LEU A 91 9.24 -6.64 -26.60
N ARG A 92 9.76 -5.56 -27.18
CA ARG A 92 9.80 -5.35 -28.64
C ARG A 92 10.84 -6.24 -29.30
N ASP A 93 12.00 -6.42 -28.68
CA ASP A 93 13.05 -7.34 -29.14
C ASP A 93 12.53 -8.80 -29.14
N GLY A 94 11.87 -9.21 -28.06
CA GLY A 94 11.20 -10.50 -27.94
C GLY A 94 12.12 -11.69 -27.71
N SER A 95 13.46 -11.49 -27.65
CA SER A 95 14.41 -12.55 -27.32
C SER A 95 14.40 -12.86 -25.83
N PRO A 96 14.64 -14.12 -25.46
CA PRO A 96 14.86 -14.52 -24.07
C PRO A 96 16.00 -13.76 -23.39
N GLU A 97 17.07 -13.47 -24.14
CA GLU A 97 18.26 -12.77 -23.68
C GLU A 97 17.94 -11.31 -23.29
N ALA A 98 17.19 -10.59 -24.13
CA ALA A 98 16.73 -9.23 -23.84
C ALA A 98 15.79 -9.19 -22.62
N PHE A 99 14.92 -10.20 -22.47
CA PHE A 99 14.03 -10.32 -21.34
C PHE A 99 14.79 -10.50 -20.02
N ASP A 100 15.74 -11.45 -19.98
CA ASP A 100 16.55 -11.73 -18.78
C ASP A 100 17.43 -10.54 -18.41
N ASP A 101 18.05 -9.92 -19.41
CA ASP A 101 18.90 -8.75 -19.23
C ASP A 101 18.11 -7.52 -18.76
N ALA A 102 16.86 -7.35 -19.23
CA ALA A 102 15.97 -6.30 -18.72
C ALA A 102 15.68 -6.46 -17.24
N LEU A 103 15.42 -7.69 -16.76
CA LEU A 103 15.27 -7.97 -15.34
C LEU A 103 16.55 -7.67 -14.56
N ALA A 104 17.73 -8.05 -15.07
CA ALA A 104 19.01 -7.74 -14.43
C ALA A 104 19.25 -6.21 -14.35
N LEU A 105 18.89 -5.47 -15.41
CA LEU A 105 18.97 -4.00 -15.40
C LEU A 105 17.97 -3.37 -14.43
N MET A 106 16.73 -3.94 -14.28
CA MET A 106 15.79 -3.51 -13.24
C MET A 106 16.37 -3.67 -11.84
N ALA A 107 17.05 -4.77 -11.56
CA ALA A 107 17.74 -5.00 -10.30
C ALA A 107 18.83 -3.93 -10.06
N SER A 108 19.55 -3.54 -11.09
CA SER A 108 20.58 -2.48 -11.00
C SER A 108 19.99 -1.07 -10.81
N LEU A 109 18.85 -0.78 -11.41
CA LEU A 109 18.16 0.51 -11.34
C LEU A 109 17.44 0.73 -10.01
N THR A 110 16.99 -0.34 -9.33
CA THR A 110 16.08 -0.24 -8.19
C THR A 110 16.66 0.53 -7.01
N SER A 111 17.97 0.49 -6.78
CA SER A 111 18.65 1.27 -5.74
C SER A 111 18.67 2.79 -6.03
N ARG A 112 18.40 3.21 -7.27
CA ARG A 112 18.34 4.62 -7.65
C ARG A 112 16.97 5.26 -7.40
N LEU A 113 15.91 4.46 -7.27
CA LEU A 113 14.59 4.76 -6.71
C LEU A 113 13.82 3.44 -6.51
N THR A 114 13.23 2.90 -7.57
CA THR A 114 12.54 1.61 -7.57
C THR A 114 12.20 1.18 -9.01
N SER A 115 12.27 -0.12 -9.26
CA SER A 115 11.84 -0.75 -10.51
C SER A 115 10.51 -1.53 -10.35
N GLU A 116 9.77 -1.31 -9.25
CA GLU A 116 8.55 -2.06 -8.92
C GLU A 116 7.40 -1.88 -9.93
N PHE A 117 7.38 -0.77 -10.66
CA PHE A 117 6.35 -0.51 -11.69
C PHE A 117 6.69 -1.19 -13.02
N PRO A 118 7.87 -0.94 -13.64
CA PRO A 118 8.20 -1.49 -14.96
C PRO A 118 8.35 -3.01 -14.99
N ILE A 119 8.83 -3.65 -13.91
CA ILE A 119 8.95 -5.12 -13.82
C ILE A 119 7.62 -5.84 -14.08
N ARG A 120 6.50 -5.18 -13.82
CA ARG A 120 5.19 -5.83 -13.93
C ARG A 120 4.78 -6.17 -15.35
N ARG A 121 5.27 -5.44 -16.34
CA ARG A 121 5.05 -5.77 -17.75
C ARG A 121 5.85 -7.01 -18.17
N LEU A 122 7.04 -7.21 -17.62
CA LEU A 122 7.80 -8.46 -17.80
C LEU A 122 7.09 -9.64 -17.13
N LEU A 123 6.57 -9.44 -15.90
CA LEU A 123 5.74 -10.45 -15.21
C LEU A 123 4.44 -10.77 -15.97
N GLN A 124 3.86 -9.83 -16.71
CA GLN A 124 2.70 -10.10 -17.56
C GLN A 124 3.08 -10.89 -18.82
N ALA A 125 4.25 -10.64 -19.39
CA ALA A 125 4.70 -11.28 -20.62
C ALA A 125 5.10 -12.74 -20.40
N ASP A 126 5.85 -13.04 -19.34
CA ASP A 126 6.25 -14.38 -18.94
C ASP A 126 6.43 -14.44 -17.41
N VAL A 127 5.37 -14.82 -16.71
CA VAL A 127 5.37 -14.81 -15.25
C VAL A 127 6.30 -15.88 -14.66
N ASP A 128 6.40 -17.05 -15.26
CA ASP A 128 7.20 -18.17 -14.72
C ASP A 128 8.70 -17.91 -14.88
N ARG A 129 9.11 -17.41 -16.05
CA ARG A 129 10.48 -16.99 -16.30
C ARG A 129 10.87 -15.82 -15.38
N ALA A 130 10.02 -14.81 -15.28
CA ALA A 130 10.29 -13.66 -14.43
C ALA A 130 10.39 -14.03 -12.95
N LEU A 131 9.47 -14.86 -12.42
CA LEU A 131 9.52 -15.33 -11.02
C LEU A 131 10.77 -16.18 -10.74
N GLY A 132 11.22 -17.01 -11.70
CA GLY A 132 12.45 -17.76 -11.57
C GLY A 132 13.68 -16.88 -11.38
N ILE A 133 13.78 -15.78 -12.14
CA ILE A 133 14.86 -14.78 -12.00
C ILE A 133 14.71 -14.00 -10.70
N VAL A 134 13.50 -13.51 -10.40
CA VAL A 134 13.20 -12.73 -9.19
C VAL A 134 13.47 -13.53 -7.91
N GLN A 135 13.25 -14.84 -7.94
CA GLN A 135 13.59 -15.71 -6.80
C GLN A 135 15.10 -15.64 -6.46
N SER A 136 15.97 -15.53 -7.43
CA SER A 136 17.41 -15.39 -7.19
C SER A 136 17.78 -14.09 -6.48
N TRP A 137 16.97 -13.04 -6.62
CA TRP A 137 17.20 -11.73 -5.98
C TRP A 137 17.01 -11.76 -4.47
N THR A 138 16.34 -12.78 -3.94
CA THR A 138 16.14 -12.93 -2.48
C THR A 138 17.46 -13.15 -1.72
N SER A 139 18.53 -13.55 -2.40
CA SER A 139 19.86 -13.72 -1.84
C SER A 139 20.86 -12.62 -2.23
N SER A 140 20.38 -11.52 -2.85
CA SER A 140 21.23 -10.38 -3.21
C SER A 140 21.83 -9.71 -1.96
N GLU A 141 23.05 -9.22 -2.05
CA GLU A 141 23.67 -8.39 -1.01
C GLU A 141 22.96 -7.04 -0.85
N ASP A 142 22.38 -6.50 -1.95
CA ASP A 142 21.64 -5.23 -1.97
C ASP A 142 20.21 -5.42 -1.44
N GLU A 143 19.87 -4.77 -0.31
CA GLU A 143 18.53 -4.79 0.25
C GLU A 143 17.45 -4.22 -0.69
N HIS A 144 17.81 -3.30 -1.59
CA HIS A 144 16.86 -2.76 -2.57
C HIS A 144 16.46 -3.82 -3.59
N VAL A 145 17.37 -4.70 -3.98
CA VAL A 145 17.10 -5.83 -4.87
C VAL A 145 16.26 -6.89 -4.16
N ARG A 146 16.60 -7.24 -2.91
CA ARG A 146 15.79 -8.16 -2.10
C ARG A 146 14.37 -7.61 -1.89
N ARG A 147 14.27 -6.31 -1.61
CA ARG A 147 12.94 -5.65 -1.49
C ARG A 147 12.18 -5.66 -2.81
N LEU A 148 12.85 -5.42 -3.94
CA LEU A 148 12.21 -5.45 -5.27
C LEU A 148 11.60 -6.84 -5.55
N ALA A 149 12.26 -7.92 -5.15
CA ALA A 149 11.73 -9.28 -5.30
C ALA A 149 10.34 -9.42 -4.64
N SER A 150 10.17 -8.89 -3.45
CA SER A 150 8.87 -8.88 -2.77
C SER A 150 7.92 -7.82 -3.32
N GLU A 151 8.36 -6.56 -3.44
CA GLU A 151 7.46 -5.45 -3.77
C GLU A 151 6.98 -5.49 -5.22
N GLY A 152 7.87 -5.82 -6.18
CA GLY A 152 7.53 -5.89 -7.60
C GLY A 152 6.53 -6.99 -7.94
N THR A 153 6.49 -8.03 -7.12
CA THR A 153 5.60 -9.20 -7.31
C THR A 153 4.30 -9.14 -6.49
N ARG A 154 4.03 -8.03 -5.77
CA ARG A 154 2.80 -7.84 -4.98
C ARG A 154 1.54 -7.95 -5.84
N HIS A 155 0.51 -8.61 -5.31
CA HIS A 155 -0.78 -8.79 -5.98
C HIS A 155 -1.53 -7.46 -6.18
N TYR A 156 -1.46 -6.56 -5.21
CA TYR A 156 -2.19 -5.29 -5.20
C TYR A 156 -1.27 -4.09 -4.96
N LEU A 157 -0.12 -4.06 -5.68
CA LEU A 157 0.79 -2.92 -5.59
C LEU A 157 0.07 -1.61 -5.96
N PRO A 158 0.11 -0.59 -5.09
CA PRO A 158 -0.48 0.72 -5.40
C PRO A 158 0.14 1.36 -6.64
N TRP A 159 -0.67 2.06 -7.45
CA TRP A 159 -0.31 2.76 -8.69
C TRP A 159 0.19 1.86 -9.83
N ALA A 160 0.41 0.59 -9.57
CA ALA A 160 0.92 -0.35 -10.56
C ALA A 160 -0.21 -1.06 -11.32
N ILE A 161 0.10 -1.49 -12.55
CA ILE A 161 -0.77 -2.39 -13.31
C ILE A 161 -0.91 -3.73 -12.60
N ARG A 162 -2.05 -4.41 -12.78
CA ARG A 162 -2.26 -5.76 -12.27
C ARG A 162 -1.54 -6.78 -13.15
N VAL A 163 -1.09 -7.88 -12.52
CA VAL A 163 -0.56 -9.06 -13.23
C VAL A 163 -1.59 -10.17 -13.03
N PRO A 164 -2.44 -10.47 -14.03
CA PRO A 164 -3.53 -11.46 -13.88
C PRO A 164 -3.03 -12.82 -13.42
N ALA A 165 -1.95 -13.32 -13.99
CA ALA A 165 -1.37 -14.61 -13.63
C ALA A 165 -0.96 -14.74 -12.15
N LEU A 166 -0.57 -13.64 -11.48
CA LEU A 166 -0.33 -13.65 -10.02
C LEU A 166 -1.65 -13.71 -9.24
N LEU A 167 -2.72 -13.10 -9.74
CA LEU A 167 -4.03 -13.14 -9.07
C LEU A 167 -4.67 -14.54 -9.18
N GLU A 168 -4.41 -15.24 -10.27
CA GLU A 168 -4.87 -16.61 -10.52
C GLU A 168 -4.06 -17.66 -9.76
N ARG A 169 -2.80 -17.36 -9.46
CA ARG A 169 -1.85 -18.27 -8.77
C ARG A 169 -1.27 -17.60 -7.52
N PRO A 170 -2.07 -17.39 -6.46
CA PRO A 170 -1.68 -16.63 -5.26
C PRO A 170 -0.46 -17.22 -4.53
N GLU A 171 -0.23 -18.53 -4.65
CA GLU A 171 0.90 -19.24 -4.05
C GLU A 171 2.22 -19.03 -4.81
N ALA A 172 2.21 -18.58 -6.06
CA ALA A 172 3.40 -18.49 -6.91
C ALA A 172 4.50 -17.57 -6.34
N THR A 173 4.11 -16.60 -5.49
CA THR A 173 5.05 -15.68 -4.84
C THR A 173 5.47 -16.11 -3.42
N ILE A 174 4.86 -17.15 -2.85
CA ILE A 174 5.16 -17.60 -1.48
C ILE A 174 6.63 -18.00 -1.30
N PRO A 175 7.32 -18.67 -2.26
CA PRO A 175 8.75 -18.97 -2.12
C PRO A 175 9.62 -17.71 -1.92
N ILE A 176 9.29 -16.60 -2.58
CA ILE A 176 9.98 -15.30 -2.40
C ILE A 176 9.77 -14.79 -0.97
N LEU A 177 8.52 -14.83 -0.48
CA LEU A 177 8.19 -14.37 0.87
C LEU A 177 8.82 -15.26 1.95
N ASP A 178 8.83 -16.58 1.74
CA ASP A 178 9.47 -17.55 2.62
C ASP A 178 11.00 -17.35 2.72
N ALA A 179 11.64 -16.89 1.66
CA ALA A 179 13.06 -16.56 1.68
C ALA A 179 13.36 -15.24 2.44
N LEU A 180 12.39 -14.27 2.45
CA LEU A 180 12.63 -12.91 2.92
C LEU A 180 11.98 -12.55 4.27
N TYR A 181 11.14 -13.40 4.88
CA TYR A 181 10.44 -13.02 6.13
C TYR A 181 11.37 -12.81 7.33
N ARG A 182 12.60 -13.36 7.27
CA ARG A 182 13.67 -13.18 8.27
C ARG A 182 14.77 -12.22 7.82
N ASP A 183 14.55 -11.46 6.75
CA ASP A 183 15.56 -10.52 6.25
C ASP A 183 16.05 -9.59 7.35
N GLU A 184 17.33 -9.28 7.37
CA GLU A 184 17.93 -8.36 8.34
C GLU A 184 17.36 -6.92 8.23
N SER A 185 16.96 -6.52 6.99
CA SER A 185 16.42 -5.20 6.71
C SER A 185 14.93 -5.09 7.06
N ASP A 186 14.58 -4.14 7.91
CA ASP A 186 13.17 -3.81 8.19
C ASP A 186 12.43 -3.31 6.94
N TYR A 187 13.15 -2.69 6.01
CA TYR A 187 12.62 -2.24 4.73
C TYR A 187 12.13 -3.42 3.88
N VAL A 188 12.88 -4.51 3.83
CA VAL A 188 12.50 -5.76 3.14
C VAL A 188 11.33 -6.42 3.88
N ARG A 189 11.44 -6.62 5.21
CA ARG A 189 10.39 -7.25 6.01
C ARG A 189 9.05 -6.52 5.91
N ARG A 190 9.04 -5.19 5.83
CA ARG A 190 7.79 -4.40 5.60
C ARG A 190 7.18 -4.68 4.24
N SER A 191 7.99 -4.86 3.20
CA SER A 191 7.48 -5.25 1.89
C SER A 191 6.84 -6.65 1.94
N VAL A 192 7.52 -7.62 2.56
CA VAL A 192 6.99 -8.99 2.76
C VAL A 192 5.65 -8.96 3.50
N ALA A 193 5.55 -8.21 4.59
CA ALA A 193 4.31 -8.07 5.35
C ALA A 193 3.18 -7.41 4.53
N ASN A 194 3.50 -6.42 3.71
CA ASN A 194 2.54 -5.78 2.81
C ASN A 194 2.08 -6.73 1.72
N HIS A 195 2.99 -7.51 1.15
CA HIS A 195 2.69 -8.50 0.13
C HIS A 195 1.74 -9.58 0.66
N LEU A 196 2.07 -10.19 1.80
CA LEU A 196 1.21 -11.19 2.42
C LEU A 196 -0.17 -10.58 2.79
N ASN A 197 -0.21 -9.33 3.24
CA ASN A 197 -1.48 -8.65 3.50
C ASN A 197 -2.30 -8.36 2.23
N ASP A 198 -1.67 -8.21 1.07
CA ASP A 198 -2.40 -8.08 -0.19
C ASP A 198 -3.20 -9.34 -0.51
N LEU A 199 -2.60 -10.52 -0.29
CA LEU A 199 -3.26 -11.83 -0.44
C LEU A 199 -4.46 -12.00 0.50
N ALA A 200 -4.45 -11.38 1.68
CA ALA A 200 -5.54 -11.45 2.66
C ALA A 200 -6.90 -10.92 2.14
N ARG A 201 -6.92 -10.25 0.99
CA ARG A 201 -8.17 -9.77 0.38
C ARG A 201 -9.03 -10.90 -0.18
N VAL A 202 -8.40 -11.92 -0.74
CA VAL A 202 -9.05 -12.99 -1.50
C VAL A 202 -8.71 -14.38 -0.94
N HIS A 203 -7.54 -14.55 -0.32
CA HIS A 203 -7.02 -15.83 0.15
C HIS A 203 -6.62 -15.79 1.64
N PRO A 204 -7.58 -15.50 2.56
CA PRO A 204 -7.29 -15.32 3.98
C PRO A 204 -6.72 -16.60 4.64
N GLU A 205 -7.18 -17.77 4.23
CA GLU A 205 -6.71 -19.06 4.75
C GLU A 205 -5.25 -19.33 4.37
N LEU A 206 -4.87 -19.05 3.12
CA LEU A 206 -3.49 -19.15 2.66
C LEU A 206 -2.57 -18.24 3.49
N VAL A 207 -3.00 -17.00 3.72
CA VAL A 207 -2.24 -16.03 4.51
C VAL A 207 -2.02 -16.51 5.94
N VAL A 208 -3.05 -17.07 6.59
CA VAL A 208 -2.91 -17.62 7.95
C VAL A 208 -2.01 -18.85 7.95
N SER A 209 -2.11 -19.73 6.96
CA SER A 209 -1.24 -20.89 6.82
C SER A 209 0.23 -20.51 6.72
N VAL A 210 0.56 -19.54 5.85
CA VAL A 210 1.93 -19.01 5.69
C VAL A 210 2.42 -18.37 6.99
N ALA A 211 1.60 -17.51 7.61
CA ALA A 211 1.93 -16.85 8.88
C ALA A 211 2.14 -17.87 10.02
N SER A 212 1.33 -18.92 10.09
CA SER A 212 1.49 -20.01 11.07
C SER A 212 2.79 -20.78 10.87
N LYS A 213 3.16 -21.07 9.62
CA LYS A 213 4.44 -21.68 9.27
C LYS A 213 5.62 -20.81 9.76
N TRP A 214 5.57 -19.50 9.54
CA TRP A 214 6.62 -18.59 10.01
C TRP A 214 6.68 -18.52 11.54
N MET A 215 5.51 -18.51 12.22
CA MET A 215 5.45 -18.51 13.69
C MET A 215 5.91 -19.82 14.32
N SER A 216 5.96 -20.92 13.59
CA SER A 216 6.54 -22.20 14.09
C SER A 216 8.07 -22.20 14.12
N GLN A 217 8.71 -21.29 13.40
CA GLN A 217 10.16 -21.11 13.35
C GLN A 217 10.51 -19.61 13.40
N PRO A 218 10.19 -18.91 14.49
CA PRO A 218 10.34 -17.46 14.54
C PRO A 218 11.80 -17.03 14.71
N ASP A 219 12.06 -15.81 14.24
CA ASP A 219 13.19 -14.97 14.65
C ASP A 219 12.69 -13.81 15.53
N PRO A 220 13.56 -12.91 16.04
CA PRO A 220 13.12 -11.77 16.85
C PRO A 220 12.11 -10.82 16.18
N HIS A 221 12.04 -10.81 14.85
CA HIS A 221 11.20 -9.89 14.08
C HIS A 221 9.90 -10.54 13.57
N THR A 222 9.83 -11.85 13.55
CA THR A 222 8.72 -12.62 12.93
C THR A 222 7.36 -12.23 13.52
N ALA A 223 7.24 -12.13 14.84
CA ALA A 223 5.96 -11.77 15.48
C ALA A 223 5.45 -10.39 15.05
N GLN A 224 6.35 -9.41 14.90
CA GLN A 224 5.99 -8.06 14.42
C GLN A 224 5.57 -8.09 12.96
N LEU A 225 6.31 -8.81 12.11
CA LEU A 225 6.02 -8.98 10.69
C LEU A 225 4.65 -9.63 10.50
N VAL A 226 4.39 -10.75 11.18
CA VAL A 226 3.11 -11.48 11.09
C VAL A 226 1.94 -10.60 11.54
N ARG A 227 2.09 -9.85 12.64
CA ARG A 227 1.05 -8.89 13.08
C ARG A 227 0.77 -7.83 12.00
N HIS A 228 1.81 -7.34 11.31
CA HIS A 228 1.66 -6.39 10.21
C HIS A 228 0.97 -7.04 8.99
N ALA A 229 1.34 -8.25 8.63
CA ALA A 229 0.77 -9.00 7.52
C ALA A 229 -0.73 -9.32 7.74
N LEU A 230 -1.11 -9.69 8.95
CA LEU A 230 -2.48 -10.06 9.31
C LEU A 230 -3.40 -8.87 9.62
N ARG A 231 -2.89 -7.63 9.59
CA ARG A 231 -3.65 -6.44 10.05
C ARG A 231 -5.03 -6.24 9.40
N SER A 232 -5.19 -6.63 8.13
CA SER A 232 -6.47 -6.54 7.43
C SER A 232 -7.45 -7.62 7.88
N LEU A 233 -6.96 -8.83 8.17
CA LEU A 233 -7.76 -9.94 8.69
C LEU A 233 -8.21 -9.69 10.12
N VAL A 234 -7.30 -9.16 10.95
CA VAL A 234 -7.63 -8.75 12.32
C VAL A 234 -8.75 -7.71 12.32
N LYS A 235 -8.65 -6.67 11.47
CA LYS A 235 -9.70 -5.64 11.33
C LYS A 235 -11.05 -6.19 10.83
N LYS A 236 -11.02 -7.29 10.06
CA LYS A 236 -12.22 -7.97 9.60
C LYS A 236 -12.77 -8.94 10.65
N GLY A 237 -12.09 -9.12 11.78
CA GLY A 237 -12.46 -10.09 12.79
C GLY A 237 -12.29 -11.54 12.35
N PHE A 238 -11.34 -11.83 11.43
CA PHE A 238 -11.14 -13.19 10.92
C PHE A 238 -10.57 -14.11 12.01
N PRO A 239 -11.35 -15.11 12.50
CA PRO A 239 -10.99 -15.84 13.71
C PRO A 239 -9.64 -16.54 13.66
N PRO A 240 -9.24 -17.25 12.56
CA PRO A 240 -7.94 -17.90 12.52
C PRO A 240 -6.75 -16.92 12.65
N ALA A 241 -6.88 -15.72 12.09
CA ALA A 241 -5.83 -14.71 12.22
C ALA A 241 -5.74 -14.12 13.64
N LEU A 242 -6.90 -13.93 14.30
CA LEU A 242 -6.97 -13.51 15.70
C LEU A 242 -6.35 -14.55 16.62
N GLN A 243 -6.72 -15.84 16.46
CA GLN A 243 -6.19 -16.94 17.25
C GLN A 243 -4.67 -17.08 17.11
N LEU A 244 -4.14 -16.96 15.89
CA LEU A 244 -2.69 -16.99 15.66
C LEU A 244 -1.94 -15.87 16.39
N LEU A 245 -2.60 -14.73 16.63
CA LEU A 245 -2.06 -13.61 17.40
C LEU A 245 -2.38 -13.66 18.89
N GLY A 246 -2.96 -14.78 19.38
CA GLY A 246 -3.28 -14.99 20.79
C GLY A 246 -4.62 -14.40 21.25
N TYR A 247 -5.47 -13.96 20.32
CA TYR A 247 -6.82 -13.48 20.62
C TYR A 247 -7.82 -14.63 20.41
N HIS A 248 -7.96 -15.48 21.43
CA HIS A 248 -8.91 -16.59 21.39
C HIS A 248 -10.35 -16.11 21.60
N PRO A 249 -11.36 -16.90 21.21
CA PRO A 249 -12.74 -16.65 21.61
C PRO A 249 -12.82 -16.46 23.12
N ALA A 250 -13.54 -15.45 23.59
CA ALA A 250 -13.67 -15.13 24.99
C ALA A 250 -15.13 -14.86 25.33
N GLU A 251 -15.59 -15.38 26.48
CA GLU A 251 -16.89 -15.08 27.04
C GLU A 251 -16.81 -13.70 27.70
N VAL A 252 -17.38 -12.69 27.04
CA VAL A 252 -17.32 -11.30 27.52
C VAL A 252 -18.69 -10.64 27.42
N THR A 253 -19.03 -9.85 28.43
CA THR A 253 -20.15 -8.89 28.38
C THR A 253 -19.60 -7.51 28.07
N VAL A 254 -20.19 -6.85 27.10
CA VAL A 254 -19.90 -5.46 26.74
C VAL A 254 -21.10 -4.60 27.10
N SER A 255 -20.90 -3.54 27.90
CA SER A 255 -21.97 -2.62 28.27
C SER A 255 -22.52 -1.85 27.07
N ALA A 256 -23.67 -1.21 27.24
CA ALA A 256 -24.14 -0.24 26.26
C ALA A 256 -23.07 0.82 25.96
N LEU A 257 -22.91 1.12 24.66
CA LEU A 257 -22.02 2.15 24.19
C LEU A 257 -22.62 3.54 24.49
N THR A 258 -21.90 4.37 25.23
CA THR A 258 -22.32 5.72 25.59
C THR A 258 -21.56 6.76 24.76
N LEU A 259 -22.28 7.67 24.10
CA LEU A 259 -21.72 8.79 23.35
C LEU A 259 -21.82 10.08 24.19
N ASP A 260 -20.81 10.94 24.11
CA ASP A 260 -20.83 12.27 24.76
C ASP A 260 -21.73 13.27 24.03
N THR A 261 -22.04 13.03 22.76
CA THR A 261 -22.98 13.79 21.95
C THR A 261 -23.63 12.90 20.90
N GLN A 262 -24.83 13.24 20.47
CA GLN A 262 -25.51 12.56 19.35
C GLN A 262 -25.30 13.25 18.01
N SER A 263 -24.59 14.39 17.99
CA SER A 263 -24.32 15.14 16.77
C SER A 263 -22.90 15.73 16.79
N VAL A 264 -22.20 15.62 15.68
CA VAL A 264 -20.84 16.16 15.47
C VAL A 264 -20.85 17.13 14.32
N THR A 265 -20.52 18.40 14.58
CA THR A 265 -20.26 19.38 13.53
C THR A 265 -18.83 19.22 13.02
N LEU A 266 -18.64 19.20 11.71
CA LEU A 266 -17.33 19.05 11.07
C LEU A 266 -16.67 20.46 10.87
N PRO A 267 -15.40 20.68 11.33
CA PRO A 267 -14.53 19.75 12.05
C PRO A 267 -14.92 19.57 13.52
N GLY A 268 -14.83 18.33 14.04
CA GLY A 268 -15.20 18.05 15.41
C GLY A 268 -14.73 16.69 15.89
N SER A 269 -15.27 16.21 16.99
CA SER A 269 -14.94 14.91 17.54
C SER A 269 -16.11 14.30 18.30
N LEU A 270 -16.19 12.96 18.29
CA LEU A 270 -17.15 12.15 19.04
C LEU A 270 -16.41 11.40 20.15
N GLY A 271 -16.75 11.68 21.39
CA GLY A 271 -16.30 10.90 22.53
C GLY A 271 -17.25 9.75 22.82
N PHE A 272 -16.70 8.61 23.22
CA PHE A 272 -17.50 7.44 23.59
C PHE A 272 -16.81 6.60 24.66
N SER A 273 -17.63 5.84 25.40
CA SER A 273 -17.16 4.91 26.43
C SER A 273 -18.04 3.68 26.52
N PHE A 274 -17.45 2.59 26.97
CA PHE A 274 -18.10 1.31 27.30
C PHE A 274 -17.23 0.51 28.26
N THR A 275 -17.79 -0.52 28.89
CA THR A 275 -17.06 -1.47 29.73
C THR A 275 -17.06 -2.84 29.10
N VAL A 276 -15.98 -3.60 29.35
CA VAL A 276 -15.88 -5.02 28.99
C VAL A 276 -15.61 -5.80 30.26
N THR A 277 -16.43 -6.82 30.53
CA THR A 277 -16.26 -7.77 31.62
C THR A 277 -15.89 -9.13 31.05
N ASN A 278 -14.88 -9.79 31.60
CA ASN A 278 -14.59 -11.19 31.30
C ASN A 278 -15.45 -12.10 32.16
N ASP A 279 -16.45 -12.74 31.55
CA ASP A 279 -17.37 -13.67 32.22
C ASP A 279 -16.85 -15.11 32.22
N GLY A 280 -15.75 -15.37 31.49
CA GLY A 280 -15.15 -16.69 31.40
C GLY A 280 -14.32 -17.06 32.63
N PRO A 281 -14.02 -18.37 32.79
CA PRO A 281 -13.30 -18.91 33.94
C PRO A 281 -11.78 -18.63 33.88
N GLU A 282 -11.25 -18.19 32.73
CA GLU A 282 -9.80 -17.95 32.50
C GLU A 282 -9.55 -16.51 32.12
N SER A 283 -8.26 -16.10 32.23
CA SER A 283 -7.82 -14.80 31.76
C SER A 283 -7.97 -14.70 30.24
N ALA A 284 -8.63 -13.64 29.75
CA ALA A 284 -8.89 -13.40 28.34
C ALA A 284 -7.97 -12.30 27.78
N THR A 285 -7.27 -12.61 26.69
CA THR A 285 -6.55 -11.60 25.89
C THR A 285 -7.50 -11.02 24.86
N LEU A 286 -7.74 -9.72 24.93
CA LEU A 286 -8.76 -9.02 24.15
C LEU A 286 -8.14 -8.01 23.18
N ALA A 287 -8.52 -8.12 21.91
CA ALA A 287 -8.37 -7.06 20.92
C ALA A 287 -9.64 -6.21 20.93
N ILE A 288 -9.52 -4.98 21.37
CA ILE A 288 -10.64 -4.03 21.45
C ILE A 288 -10.53 -3.08 20.27
N ASP A 289 -11.53 -3.10 19.40
CA ASP A 289 -11.64 -2.25 18.22
C ASP A 289 -13.00 -1.52 18.22
N TYR A 290 -13.11 -0.48 17.40
CA TYR A 290 -14.39 0.16 17.12
C TYR A 290 -14.52 0.44 15.63
N ALA A 291 -15.72 0.36 15.10
CA ALA A 291 -16.04 0.69 13.73
C ALA A 291 -16.89 1.98 13.67
N VAL A 292 -16.49 2.89 12.80
CA VAL A 292 -17.35 4.01 12.39
C VAL A 292 -17.94 3.67 11.03
N HIS A 293 -19.26 3.59 10.96
CA HIS A 293 -20.01 3.40 9.73
C HIS A 293 -20.26 4.75 9.10
N TYR A 294 -19.46 5.09 8.08
CA TYR A 294 -19.53 6.37 7.40
C TYR A 294 -20.58 6.38 6.29
N VAL A 295 -21.36 7.45 6.23
CA VAL A 295 -22.23 7.73 5.08
C VAL A 295 -21.39 7.99 3.85
N LYS A 296 -21.74 7.35 2.73
CA LYS A 296 -21.16 7.56 1.40
C LYS A 296 -22.00 8.54 0.59
N SER A 297 -21.48 8.96 -0.57
CA SER A 297 -22.18 9.84 -1.52
C SER A 297 -23.55 9.31 -1.98
N ASN A 298 -23.74 8.00 -1.98
CA ASN A 298 -24.99 7.32 -2.34
C ASN A 298 -25.91 7.03 -1.14
N GLY A 299 -25.60 7.58 0.05
CA GLY A 299 -26.38 7.38 1.27
C GLY A 299 -26.16 6.06 2.00
N THR A 300 -25.39 5.12 1.43
CA THR A 300 -25.09 3.85 2.12
C THR A 300 -24.02 4.02 3.18
N LEU A 301 -24.03 3.14 4.20
CA LEU A 301 -23.02 3.11 5.24
C LEU A 301 -21.83 2.21 4.84
N ALA A 302 -20.62 2.64 5.18
CA ALA A 302 -19.42 1.85 5.03
C ALA A 302 -18.61 1.84 6.33
N PRO A 303 -18.38 0.65 6.93
CA PRO A 303 -17.60 0.54 8.15
C PRO A 303 -16.12 0.79 7.89
N LYS A 304 -15.49 1.48 8.84
CA LYS A 304 -14.04 1.53 8.97
C LYS A 304 -13.67 1.21 10.41
N VAL A 305 -12.92 0.12 10.58
CA VAL A 305 -12.47 -0.36 11.87
C VAL A 305 -11.19 0.35 12.29
N PHE A 306 -11.12 0.74 13.56
CA PHE A 306 -10.00 1.40 14.22
C PHE A 306 -9.62 0.61 15.46
N LYS A 307 -8.33 0.39 15.66
CA LYS A 307 -7.83 -0.19 16.89
C LYS A 307 -8.03 0.79 18.06
N LEU A 308 -8.62 0.29 19.15
CA LEU A 308 -8.74 1.06 20.39
C LEU A 308 -7.65 0.66 21.39
N ALA A 309 -7.60 -0.63 21.77
CA ALA A 309 -6.68 -1.15 22.77
C ALA A 309 -6.39 -2.65 22.57
N SER A 310 -5.46 -3.17 23.36
CA SER A 310 -5.38 -4.59 23.70
C SER A 310 -5.35 -4.69 25.22
N ALA A 311 -6.07 -5.63 25.79
CA ALA A 311 -6.17 -5.82 27.24
C ALA A 311 -6.10 -7.30 27.60
N VAL A 312 -5.69 -7.59 28.83
CA VAL A 312 -5.81 -8.91 29.45
C VAL A 312 -6.69 -8.75 30.67
N LEU A 313 -7.83 -9.44 30.67
CA LEU A 313 -8.78 -9.40 31.80
C LEU A 313 -8.80 -10.74 32.51
N ALA A 314 -8.57 -10.73 33.82
CA ALA A 314 -8.77 -11.88 34.69
C ALA A 314 -10.26 -12.27 34.74
N PRO A 315 -10.60 -13.50 35.18
CA PRO A 315 -11.99 -13.90 35.41
C PRO A 315 -12.78 -12.91 36.27
N GLY A 316 -13.94 -12.50 35.83
CA GLY A 316 -14.79 -11.51 36.51
C GLY A 316 -14.30 -10.06 36.46
N ALA A 317 -13.13 -9.80 35.92
CA ALA A 317 -12.59 -8.43 35.83
C ALA A 317 -13.34 -7.59 34.80
N THR A 318 -13.56 -6.31 35.14
CA THR A 318 -14.20 -5.31 34.28
C THR A 318 -13.23 -4.17 34.01
N GLN A 319 -13.19 -3.72 32.77
CA GLN A 319 -12.39 -2.55 32.36
C GLN A 319 -13.21 -1.60 31.51
N THR A 320 -13.07 -0.29 31.81
CA THR A 320 -13.70 0.78 31.02
C THR A 320 -12.75 1.25 29.91
N PHE A 321 -13.30 1.39 28.73
CA PHE A 321 -12.61 1.94 27.56
C PHE A 321 -13.26 3.26 27.14
N THR A 322 -12.43 4.26 26.90
CA THR A 322 -12.84 5.59 26.43
C THR A 322 -12.03 6.01 25.23
N LYS A 323 -12.67 6.67 24.27
CA LYS A 323 -11.97 7.22 23.09
C LYS A 323 -12.70 8.46 22.58
N ARG A 324 -11.93 9.35 21.99
CA ARG A 324 -12.44 10.48 21.19
C ARG A 324 -12.01 10.28 19.74
N HIS A 325 -13.00 10.12 18.85
CA HIS A 325 -12.77 10.00 17.41
C HIS A 325 -12.88 11.36 16.74
N ALA A 326 -11.84 11.78 16.02
CA ALA A 326 -11.82 13.08 15.34
C ALA A 326 -12.42 12.98 13.93
N PHE A 327 -13.34 13.88 13.62
CA PHE A 327 -13.89 14.13 12.29
C PHE A 327 -13.22 15.39 11.73
N ARG A 328 -12.35 15.22 10.72
CA ARG A 328 -11.63 16.30 10.05
C ARG A 328 -11.73 16.11 8.55
N GLN A 329 -11.75 17.21 7.80
CA GLN A 329 -11.55 17.12 6.36
C GLN A 329 -10.18 16.54 6.06
N MET A 330 -10.13 15.58 5.15
CA MET A 330 -8.90 14.88 4.74
C MET A 330 -8.85 14.87 3.22
N THR A 331 -7.66 14.97 2.65
CA THR A 331 -7.46 14.86 1.20
C THR A 331 -7.86 13.48 0.65
N THR A 332 -7.83 12.46 1.51
CA THR A 332 -8.12 11.06 1.15
C THR A 332 -9.55 10.61 1.47
N ARG A 333 -10.37 11.47 2.09
CA ARG A 333 -11.75 11.14 2.47
C ARG A 333 -12.63 12.37 2.51
N VAL A 334 -13.74 12.32 1.83
CA VAL A 334 -14.85 13.25 1.96
C VAL A 334 -15.81 12.70 3.01
N HIS A 335 -16.19 13.53 4.00
CA HIS A 335 -17.27 13.25 4.93
C HIS A 335 -18.57 13.83 4.38
N TYR A 336 -19.65 13.06 4.49
CA TYR A 336 -20.99 13.45 4.09
C TYR A 336 -21.83 13.68 5.35
N ALA A 337 -22.74 14.65 5.31
CA ALA A 337 -23.72 14.85 6.36
C ALA A 337 -24.71 13.67 6.42
N GLY A 338 -25.29 13.44 7.59
CA GLY A 338 -26.31 12.43 7.82
C GLY A 338 -26.01 11.48 8.96
N SER A 339 -26.79 10.42 9.06
CA SER A 339 -26.76 9.47 10.16
C SER A 339 -25.65 8.43 9.97
N HIS A 340 -24.63 8.53 10.78
CA HIS A 340 -23.53 7.60 10.92
C HIS A 340 -23.80 6.63 12.06
N ALA A 341 -22.96 5.61 12.26
CA ALA A 341 -23.06 4.74 13.44
C ALA A 341 -21.67 4.41 13.99
N LEU A 342 -21.61 4.19 15.30
CA LEU A 342 -20.45 3.70 16.02
C LEU A 342 -20.76 2.31 16.60
N GLU A 343 -19.84 1.36 16.39
CA GLU A 343 -19.93 -0.04 16.81
C GLU A 343 -18.66 -0.43 17.56
N VAL A 344 -18.75 -1.29 18.56
CA VAL A 344 -17.61 -1.87 19.28
C VAL A 344 -17.38 -3.30 18.82
N GLN A 345 -16.13 -3.72 18.74
CA GLN A 345 -15.71 -5.09 18.44
C GLN A 345 -14.72 -5.58 19.49
N VAL A 346 -14.92 -6.81 19.97
CA VAL A 346 -13.99 -7.51 20.87
C VAL A 346 -13.63 -8.85 20.23
N ASN A 347 -12.35 -9.09 19.99
CA ASN A 347 -11.83 -10.26 19.27
C ASN A 347 -12.59 -10.51 17.96
N GLY A 348 -12.95 -9.44 17.23
CA GLY A 348 -13.69 -9.49 15.97
C GLY A 348 -15.20 -9.72 16.08
N VAL A 349 -15.71 -9.98 17.27
CA VAL A 349 -17.16 -10.10 17.54
C VAL A 349 -17.73 -8.70 17.73
N GLN A 350 -18.84 -8.41 17.07
CA GLN A 350 -19.54 -7.12 17.13
C GLN A 350 -20.47 -7.04 18.34
N PHE A 351 -20.41 -5.90 19.05
CA PHE A 351 -21.24 -5.60 20.23
C PHE A 351 -21.90 -4.23 20.07
N GLY A 352 -23.19 -4.23 19.83
CA GLY A 352 -23.99 -3.02 19.78
C GLY A 352 -23.54 -1.98 18.74
N SER A 353 -24.48 -1.20 18.25
CA SER A 353 -24.23 -0.08 17.36
C SER A 353 -25.11 1.10 17.77
N VAL A 354 -24.54 2.30 17.85
CA VAL A 354 -25.27 3.51 18.25
C VAL A 354 -25.17 4.54 17.13
N PRO A 355 -26.32 5.04 16.62
CA PRO A 355 -26.32 6.08 15.59
C PRO A 355 -25.93 7.44 16.18
N PHE A 356 -25.36 8.31 15.32
CA PHE A 356 -25.08 9.71 15.59
C PHE A 356 -25.10 10.51 14.27
N GLU A 357 -25.38 11.81 14.36
CA GLU A 357 -25.44 12.69 13.20
C GLU A 357 -24.11 13.39 12.95
N VAL A 358 -23.71 13.50 11.68
CA VAL A 358 -22.63 14.40 11.25
C VAL A 358 -23.23 15.55 10.48
N VAL A 359 -22.92 16.77 10.95
CA VAL A 359 -23.36 18.03 10.37
C VAL A 359 -22.17 18.73 9.73
N LEU A 360 -22.34 19.21 8.51
CA LEU A 360 -21.33 20.04 7.84
C LEU A 360 -21.65 21.51 8.16
N GLU A 361 -20.62 22.29 8.53
CA GLU A 361 -20.80 23.73 8.60
C GLU A 361 -21.25 24.29 7.25
N PRO A 362 -22.27 25.18 7.19
CA PRO A 362 -22.62 25.87 5.96
C PRO A 362 -21.38 26.61 5.45
N LYS A 363 -20.99 26.40 4.19
CA LYS A 363 -20.00 27.24 3.55
C LYS A 363 -20.54 28.67 3.61
N LEU A 364 -19.91 29.58 4.37
CA LEU A 364 -20.18 30.99 4.29
C LEU A 364 -19.96 31.41 2.84
N SER A 365 -21.05 31.55 2.10
CA SER A 365 -21.03 32.23 0.81
C SER A 365 -20.81 33.71 1.12
N PHE A 366 -19.59 34.19 0.92
CA PHE A 366 -19.34 35.62 0.79
C PHE A 366 -20.06 36.06 -0.50
N THR A 367 -21.31 36.50 -0.34
CA THR A 367 -21.96 37.28 -1.38
C THR A 367 -21.21 38.60 -1.42
N HIS A 368 -20.37 38.74 -2.43
CA HIS A 368 -19.81 40.03 -2.80
C HIS A 368 -20.98 40.92 -3.20
N ASP A 369 -21.34 41.88 -2.36
CA ASP A 369 -22.33 42.91 -2.71
C ASP A 369 -21.68 43.88 -3.72
N PRO A 370 -22.13 43.92 -5.00
CA PRO A 370 -21.50 44.74 -6.02
C PRO A 370 -21.82 46.23 -5.88
N ARG A 371 -22.42 46.69 -4.75
CA ARG A 371 -22.93 48.06 -4.59
C ARG A 371 -22.07 49.00 -3.74
N ASN A 372 -20.83 48.63 -3.35
CA ASN A 372 -19.87 49.56 -2.73
C ASN A 372 -18.60 49.66 -3.59
N GLY A 373 -18.71 50.38 -4.69
CA GLY A 373 -17.59 51.03 -5.39
C GLY A 373 -17.58 52.53 -5.06
N PRO A 374 -16.36 53.17 -4.99
CA PRO A 374 -16.24 54.56 -4.66
C PRO A 374 -16.86 55.50 -5.70
#